data_13fc403513248b913bb5ef9fa2a57787
#
_entry.id   13fc403513248b913bb5ef9fa2a57787
#
_cell.length_a   1.000
_cell.length_b   1.000
_cell.length_c   1.000
_cell.angle_alpha   90.00
_cell.angle_beta   90.00
_cell.angle_gamma   90.00
#
_symmetry.space_group_name_H-M   'P 1'
#
loop_
_entity.id
_entity.type
_entity.pdbx_description
1 polymer ?
#
loop_
_entity_poly.entity_id
_entity_poly.type
_entity_poly.pdbx_seq_one_letter_code
_entity_poly.pdbx_strand_id
1 'polypeptide(L)'
;FDSKYTEFKSTNTKCGRDLVAEYVEAVRAEGLKVGLYFSLIDWYHDDFPHYGDRQHPMRNNPAYTNENRNWDNYVTFMHNQVREICTNYGQIDVLWFDFSYDDMMGEKWGATKLVNMVRELQPQVIIDNRLEASGQGYGSLATGNPTPYHGDFVSQEQIIPPHGIRDVNGDPLNWEACITMNNNWGYCARDKFFKPSSMIIKKLVECVSKGGNMLLNVGPDAYGNIPPESLQILSEIGAWMKKNSKSVYGCGLAGIEKPDYGRVTR
;
A
#
# COMPACT_ATOMS: atom_id res chain seq x y z
N PHE A 1 5.50 6.06 -14.32
CA PHE A 1 4.65 5.73 -15.48
C PHE A 1 4.63 6.87 -16.50
N ASP A 2 4.04 6.64 -17.68
CA ASP A 2 3.98 7.64 -18.76
C ASP A 2 2.79 8.59 -18.57
N SER A 3 2.90 9.51 -17.60
CA SER A 3 1.89 10.52 -17.35
C SER A 3 1.94 11.66 -18.39
N LYS A 4 0.77 12.18 -18.75
CA LYS A 4 0.63 13.39 -19.59
C LYS A 4 0.70 14.69 -18.80
N TYR A 5 0.67 14.58 -17.47
CA TYR A 5 0.54 15.73 -16.56
C TYR A 5 1.86 16.16 -15.95
N THR A 6 2.96 15.49 -16.25
CA THR A 6 4.30 15.87 -15.79
C THR A 6 5.38 15.43 -16.79
N GLU A 7 6.43 16.22 -16.88
CA GLU A 7 7.66 15.85 -17.58
C GLU A 7 8.60 15.02 -16.68
N PHE A 8 8.37 15.02 -15.37
CA PHE A 8 9.10 14.19 -14.41
C PHE A 8 8.51 12.77 -14.37
N LYS A 9 8.90 11.97 -15.32
CA LYS A 9 8.39 10.60 -15.55
C LYS A 9 9.48 9.67 -16.09
N SER A 10 9.33 8.36 -15.90
CA SER A 10 10.34 7.36 -16.26
C SER A 10 10.64 7.35 -17.77
N THR A 11 9.64 7.60 -18.60
CA THR A 11 9.78 7.67 -20.07
C THR A 11 10.67 8.85 -20.55
N ASN A 12 10.79 9.91 -19.76
CA ASN A 12 11.64 11.06 -20.05
C ASN A 12 13.05 10.95 -19.44
N THR A 13 13.35 9.87 -18.73
CA THR A 13 14.68 9.60 -18.19
C THR A 13 15.52 8.79 -19.16
N LYS A 14 16.79 8.52 -18.81
CA LYS A 14 17.64 7.59 -19.59
C LYS A 14 17.05 6.17 -19.66
N CYS A 15 16.13 5.82 -18.77
CA CYS A 15 15.39 4.57 -18.81
C CYS A 15 14.51 4.49 -20.07
N GLY A 16 13.82 5.58 -20.44
CA GLY A 16 12.98 5.69 -21.63
C GLY A 16 11.78 4.73 -21.67
N ARG A 17 11.41 4.13 -20.52
CA ARG A 17 10.42 3.05 -20.44
C ARG A 17 9.28 3.39 -19.48
N ASP A 18 8.07 2.93 -19.78
CA ASP A 18 6.96 2.93 -18.84
C ASP A 18 7.05 1.70 -17.93
N LEU A 19 7.67 1.89 -16.75
CA LEU A 19 7.91 0.81 -15.81
C LEU A 19 6.62 0.23 -15.21
N VAL A 20 5.54 1.03 -15.15
CA VAL A 20 4.23 0.54 -14.68
C VAL A 20 3.59 -0.36 -15.72
N ALA A 21 3.63 0.01 -16.99
CA ALA A 21 3.12 -0.83 -18.06
C ALA A 21 3.80 -2.21 -18.08
N GLU A 22 5.14 -2.22 -18.03
CA GLU A 22 5.91 -3.46 -18.03
C GLU A 22 5.68 -4.32 -16.78
N TYR A 23 5.55 -3.69 -15.61
CA TYR A 23 5.19 -4.39 -14.38
C TYR A 23 3.82 -5.06 -14.50
N VAL A 24 2.82 -4.31 -14.95
CA VAL A 24 1.45 -4.82 -15.10
C VAL A 24 1.39 -5.99 -16.09
N GLU A 25 2.10 -5.89 -17.23
CA GLU A 25 2.21 -6.97 -18.20
C GLU A 25 2.84 -8.22 -17.59
N ALA A 26 3.98 -8.08 -16.90
CA ALA A 26 4.69 -9.19 -16.29
C ALA A 26 3.86 -9.87 -15.20
N VAL A 27 3.19 -9.11 -14.32
CA VAL A 27 2.34 -9.65 -13.25
C VAL A 27 1.16 -10.44 -13.82
N ARG A 28 0.52 -9.95 -14.87
CA ARG A 28 -0.58 -10.65 -15.55
C ARG A 28 -0.14 -11.90 -16.27
N ALA A 29 1.04 -11.88 -16.90
CA ALA A 29 1.60 -13.05 -17.57
C ALA A 29 1.80 -14.24 -16.60
N GLU A 30 2.05 -13.95 -15.32
CA GLU A 30 2.17 -14.95 -14.25
C GLU A 30 0.79 -15.31 -13.61
N GLY A 31 -0.33 -14.79 -14.13
CA GLY A 31 -1.67 -15.03 -13.59
C GLY A 31 -1.93 -14.40 -12.24
N LEU A 32 -1.15 -13.38 -11.86
CA LEU A 32 -1.29 -12.68 -10.59
C LEU A 32 -2.22 -11.46 -10.71
N LYS A 33 -2.73 -11.02 -9.59
CA LYS A 33 -3.52 -9.80 -9.45
C LYS A 33 -2.62 -8.56 -9.45
N VAL A 34 -3.10 -7.46 -10.05
CA VAL A 34 -2.36 -6.20 -10.14
C VAL A 34 -2.77 -5.28 -9.00
N GLY A 35 -1.83 -4.96 -8.13
CA GLY A 35 -1.96 -3.89 -7.14
C GLY A 35 -1.01 -2.74 -7.46
N LEU A 36 -1.47 -1.51 -7.37
CA LEU A 36 -0.65 -0.32 -7.58
C LEU A 36 -0.67 0.58 -6.34
N TYR A 37 0.51 1.02 -5.93
CA TYR A 37 0.72 2.00 -4.86
C TYR A 37 0.74 3.40 -5.46
N PHE A 38 0.05 4.33 -4.81
CA PHE A 38 0.06 5.74 -5.18
C PHE A 38 0.35 6.63 -3.97
N SER A 39 1.47 7.33 -3.98
CA SER A 39 1.78 8.37 -3.01
C SER A 39 0.90 9.60 -3.26
N LEU A 40 0.15 10.04 -2.24
CA LEU A 40 -0.66 11.26 -2.32
C LEU A 40 0.20 12.53 -2.32
N ILE A 41 1.44 12.45 -1.87
CA ILE A 41 2.39 13.56 -1.84
C ILE A 41 3.41 13.44 -2.97
N ASP A 42 3.75 14.59 -3.56
CA ASP A 42 4.87 14.74 -4.48
C ASP A 42 5.66 16.01 -4.13
N TRP A 43 6.74 15.84 -3.39
CA TRP A 43 7.59 16.95 -2.96
C TRP A 43 8.29 17.68 -4.10
N TYR A 44 8.31 17.09 -5.28
CA TYR A 44 8.93 17.69 -6.46
C TYR A 44 7.96 18.59 -7.24
N HIS A 45 6.65 18.42 -7.04
CA HIS A 45 5.65 19.19 -7.77
C HIS A 45 5.64 20.66 -7.34
N ASP A 46 5.61 21.57 -8.31
CA ASP A 46 5.72 23.01 -8.06
C ASP A 46 4.59 23.58 -7.17
N ASP A 47 3.41 22.99 -7.22
CA ASP A 47 2.25 23.43 -6.41
C ASP A 47 2.14 22.69 -5.08
N PHE A 48 3.00 21.68 -4.77
CA PHE A 48 3.00 21.04 -3.46
C PHE A 48 3.67 21.94 -2.41
N PRO A 49 3.06 22.16 -1.21
CA PRO A 49 3.60 23.08 -0.22
C PRO A 49 4.90 22.56 0.42
N HIS A 50 5.89 23.42 0.60
CA HIS A 50 7.12 23.11 1.33
C HIS A 50 6.94 23.20 2.85
N TYR A 51 6.07 24.11 3.30
CA TYR A 51 5.76 24.30 4.71
C TYR A 51 4.38 23.72 5.03
N GLY A 52 4.25 23.23 6.27
CA GLY A 52 3.04 22.54 6.72
C GLY A 52 3.14 21.01 6.62
N ASP A 53 4.00 20.50 5.75
CA ASP A 53 4.31 19.08 5.70
C ASP A 53 5.50 18.75 6.61
N ARG A 54 5.23 18.04 7.70
CA ARG A 54 6.26 17.67 8.71
C ARG A 54 7.36 16.75 8.16
N GLN A 55 7.13 16.10 7.03
CA GLN A 55 8.08 15.17 6.41
C GLN A 55 8.86 15.80 5.25
N HIS A 56 8.41 16.95 4.72
CA HIS A 56 9.04 17.56 3.56
C HIS A 56 10.54 17.87 3.82
N PRO A 57 11.45 17.46 2.90
CA PRO A 57 12.91 17.67 3.11
C PRO A 57 13.31 19.12 3.33
N MET A 58 12.60 20.06 2.69
CA MET A 58 12.88 21.49 2.73
C MET A 58 12.03 22.27 3.75
N ARG A 59 11.26 21.59 4.61
CA ARG A 59 10.32 22.21 5.57
C ARG A 59 10.90 23.27 6.50
N ASN A 60 12.21 23.22 6.74
CA ASN A 60 12.92 24.16 7.61
C ASN A 60 13.89 25.07 6.82
N ASN A 61 13.87 25.04 5.49
CA ASN A 61 14.76 25.87 4.68
C ASN A 61 14.09 27.20 4.34
N PRO A 62 14.60 28.35 4.85
CA PRO A 62 13.98 29.65 4.64
C PRO A 62 14.00 30.14 3.17
N ALA A 63 14.80 29.50 2.31
CA ALA A 63 14.79 29.79 0.88
C ALA A 63 13.57 29.24 0.15
N TYR A 64 12.80 28.32 0.79
CA TYR A 64 11.60 27.72 0.23
C TYR A 64 10.38 28.24 0.97
N THR A 65 9.46 28.85 0.25
CA THR A 65 8.19 29.37 0.77
C THR A 65 7.03 28.70 0.06
N ASN A 66 5.81 28.84 0.63
CA ASN A 66 4.59 28.39 -0.04
C ASN A 66 3.97 29.49 -0.94
N GLU A 67 4.66 30.62 -1.12
CA GLU A 67 4.24 31.67 -2.04
C GLU A 67 4.12 31.11 -3.46
N ASN A 68 3.05 31.46 -4.12
CA ASN A 68 2.70 31.00 -5.49
C ASN A 68 2.42 29.50 -5.64
N ARG A 69 2.24 28.76 -4.55
CA ARG A 69 1.82 27.37 -4.61
C ARG A 69 0.29 27.27 -4.54
N ASN A 70 -0.26 26.44 -5.40
CA ASN A 70 -1.71 26.27 -5.51
C ASN A 70 -2.12 24.84 -5.22
N TRP A 71 -2.68 24.62 -4.02
CA TRP A 71 -3.14 23.32 -3.57
C TRP A 71 -4.16 22.68 -4.50
N ASP A 72 -5.10 23.46 -5.05
CA ASP A 72 -6.14 22.93 -5.93
C ASP A 72 -5.56 22.43 -7.27
N ASN A 73 -4.51 23.10 -7.77
CA ASN A 73 -3.77 22.60 -8.93
C ASN A 73 -3.08 21.29 -8.62
N TYR A 74 -2.44 21.18 -7.45
CA TYR A 74 -1.80 19.94 -7.04
C TYR A 74 -2.81 18.79 -6.91
N VAL A 75 -3.94 19.01 -6.24
CA VAL A 75 -5.01 18.00 -6.12
C VAL A 75 -5.55 17.60 -7.49
N THR A 76 -5.72 18.55 -8.40
CA THR A 76 -6.15 18.28 -9.77
C THR A 76 -5.12 17.42 -10.52
N PHE A 77 -3.86 17.75 -10.41
CA PHE A 77 -2.75 16.96 -10.96
C PHE A 77 -2.78 15.52 -10.44
N MET A 78 -2.85 15.34 -9.14
CA MET A 78 -2.89 14.05 -8.46
C MET A 78 -4.09 13.22 -8.92
N HIS A 79 -5.30 13.78 -8.96
CA HIS A 79 -6.51 13.11 -9.47
C HIS A 79 -6.36 12.69 -10.94
N ASN A 80 -5.74 13.51 -11.77
CA ASN A 80 -5.50 13.19 -13.16
C ASN A 80 -4.51 12.03 -13.33
N GLN A 81 -3.46 11.97 -12.51
CA GLN A 81 -2.54 10.82 -12.51
C GLN A 81 -3.24 9.53 -12.07
N VAL A 82 -4.07 9.57 -11.04
CA VAL A 82 -4.87 8.40 -10.62
C VAL A 82 -5.84 7.98 -11.74
N ARG A 83 -6.45 8.92 -12.43
CA ARG A 83 -7.28 8.64 -13.61
C ARG A 83 -6.48 7.90 -14.69
N GLU A 84 -5.26 8.36 -15.00
CA GLU A 84 -4.39 7.68 -15.98
C GLU A 84 -4.08 6.24 -15.56
N ILE A 85 -3.76 6.03 -14.29
CA ILE A 85 -3.52 4.69 -13.73
C ILE A 85 -4.76 3.80 -13.91
N CYS A 86 -5.95 4.32 -13.63
CA CYS A 86 -7.20 3.59 -13.75
C CYS A 86 -7.67 3.36 -15.20
N THR A 87 -7.10 4.05 -16.20
CA THR A 87 -7.55 3.96 -17.60
C THR A 87 -6.52 3.33 -18.55
N ASN A 88 -5.23 3.51 -18.28
CA ASN A 88 -4.18 3.17 -19.24
C ASN A 88 -3.61 1.75 -19.09
N TYR A 89 -3.83 1.11 -17.95
CA TYR A 89 -3.17 -0.17 -17.61
C TYR A 89 -4.13 -1.36 -17.48
N GLY A 90 -5.36 -1.22 -18.01
CA GLY A 90 -6.41 -2.24 -17.91
C GLY A 90 -6.92 -2.44 -16.50
N GLN A 91 -7.32 -3.65 -16.14
CA GLN A 91 -7.89 -3.95 -14.83
C GLN A 91 -6.86 -3.80 -13.72
N ILE A 92 -7.19 -3.02 -12.69
CA ILE A 92 -6.45 -2.90 -11.44
C ILE A 92 -7.24 -3.61 -10.34
N ASP A 93 -6.61 -4.50 -9.59
CA ASP A 93 -7.28 -5.28 -8.54
C ASP A 93 -7.18 -4.59 -7.18
N VAL A 94 -6.05 -3.91 -6.90
CA VAL A 94 -5.81 -3.16 -5.66
C VAL A 94 -5.24 -1.79 -5.99
N LEU A 95 -5.81 -0.74 -5.41
CA LEU A 95 -5.22 0.60 -5.41
C LEU A 95 -4.91 1.02 -3.98
N TRP A 96 -3.64 1.26 -3.71
CA TRP A 96 -3.10 1.50 -2.40
C TRP A 96 -2.60 2.94 -2.30
N PHE A 97 -3.34 3.80 -1.57
CA PHE A 97 -2.96 5.20 -1.31
C PHE A 97 -2.07 5.30 -0.07
N ASP A 98 -1.27 6.36 0.01
CA ASP A 98 -0.45 6.61 1.18
C ASP A 98 -0.15 8.09 1.41
N PHE A 99 0.31 8.42 2.62
CA PHE A 99 0.70 9.74 3.08
C PHE A 99 -0.47 10.69 3.41
N SER A 100 -1.53 10.19 4.03
CA SER A 100 -2.50 11.05 4.71
C SER A 100 -2.13 11.22 6.18
N TYR A 101 -1.77 12.43 6.58
CA TYR A 101 -1.40 12.78 7.96
C TYR A 101 -1.59 14.28 8.22
N ASP A 102 -1.65 14.65 9.50
CA ASP A 102 -1.90 16.02 9.97
C ASP A 102 -3.21 16.57 9.37
N ASP A 103 -3.19 17.70 8.70
CA ASP A 103 -4.34 18.29 8.00
C ASP A 103 -4.52 17.79 6.55
N MET A 104 -3.54 17.07 6.01
CA MET A 104 -3.58 16.46 4.69
C MET A 104 -4.26 15.08 4.74
N MET A 105 -5.58 15.06 4.96
CA MET A 105 -6.40 13.85 5.06
C MET A 105 -7.77 14.05 4.41
N GLY A 106 -8.39 12.97 3.97
CA GLY A 106 -9.76 12.95 3.52
C GLY A 106 -10.08 14.01 2.46
N GLU A 107 -11.02 14.90 2.75
CA GLU A 107 -11.46 15.93 1.80
C GLU A 107 -10.39 16.97 1.46
N LYS A 108 -9.30 17.07 2.22
CA LYS A 108 -8.14 17.87 1.79
C LYS A 108 -7.55 17.36 0.49
N TRP A 109 -7.63 16.06 0.25
CA TRP A 109 -7.28 15.41 -1.03
C TRP A 109 -8.42 15.40 -2.05
N GLY A 110 -9.61 15.92 -1.73
CA GLY A 110 -10.81 15.71 -2.52
C GLY A 110 -11.22 14.25 -2.60
N ALA A 111 -11.08 13.52 -1.47
CA ALA A 111 -11.11 12.06 -1.43
C ALA A 111 -12.45 11.47 -1.88
N THR A 112 -13.60 12.10 -1.56
CA THR A 112 -14.89 11.65 -2.09
C THR A 112 -14.92 11.66 -3.62
N LYS A 113 -14.47 12.73 -4.24
CA LYS A 113 -14.38 12.83 -5.71
C LYS A 113 -13.40 11.82 -6.30
N LEU A 114 -12.26 11.62 -5.63
CA LEU A 114 -11.24 10.68 -6.06
C LEU A 114 -11.76 9.25 -6.03
N VAL A 115 -12.35 8.82 -4.92
CA VAL A 115 -12.89 7.46 -4.75
C VAL A 115 -14.03 7.20 -5.73
N ASN A 116 -14.96 8.14 -5.90
CA ASN A 116 -16.04 8.00 -6.88
C ASN A 116 -15.50 7.80 -8.30
N MET A 117 -14.50 8.59 -8.70
CA MET A 117 -13.86 8.44 -10.00
C MET A 117 -13.19 7.04 -10.14
N VAL A 118 -12.48 6.59 -9.12
CA VAL A 118 -11.84 5.26 -9.13
C VAL A 118 -12.89 4.16 -9.24
N ARG A 119 -13.97 4.21 -8.47
CA ARG A 119 -15.07 3.22 -8.52
C ARG A 119 -15.78 3.20 -9.88
N GLU A 120 -15.95 4.35 -10.52
CA GLU A 120 -16.54 4.45 -11.86
C GLU A 120 -15.63 3.80 -12.92
N LEU A 121 -14.32 4.05 -12.87
CA LEU A 121 -13.35 3.55 -13.85
C LEU A 121 -12.96 2.10 -13.61
N GLN A 122 -12.93 1.65 -12.36
CA GLN A 122 -12.50 0.33 -11.92
C GLN A 122 -13.47 -0.24 -10.86
N PRO A 123 -14.68 -0.69 -11.25
CA PRO A 123 -15.72 -1.08 -10.27
C PRO A 123 -15.32 -2.25 -9.35
N GLN A 124 -14.34 -3.07 -9.76
CA GLN A 124 -13.88 -4.24 -9.02
C GLN A 124 -12.67 -3.95 -8.10
N VAL A 125 -12.06 -2.75 -8.21
CA VAL A 125 -10.85 -2.45 -7.43
C VAL A 125 -11.16 -2.37 -5.93
N ILE A 126 -10.27 -2.93 -5.12
CA ILE A 126 -10.28 -2.68 -3.68
C ILE A 126 -9.29 -1.59 -3.32
N ILE A 127 -9.68 -0.72 -2.39
CA ILE A 127 -8.92 0.45 -1.97
C ILE A 127 -8.61 0.31 -0.47
N ASP A 128 -7.41 0.69 -0.05
CA ASP A 128 -7.05 0.76 1.36
C ASP A 128 -7.72 1.95 2.09
N ASN A 129 -7.60 2.00 3.42
CA ASN A 129 -8.19 3.08 4.21
C ASN A 129 -7.28 4.33 4.37
N ARG A 130 -6.17 4.43 3.63
CA ARG A 130 -5.17 5.46 3.90
C ARG A 130 -5.49 6.84 3.35
N LEU A 131 -6.57 7.01 2.62
CA LEU A 131 -7.13 8.35 2.37
C LEU A 131 -7.65 9.01 3.65
N GLU A 132 -8.04 8.22 4.66
CA GLU A 132 -8.49 8.72 5.96
C GLU A 132 -7.32 9.04 6.89
N ALA A 133 -6.32 8.13 7.01
CA ALA A 133 -5.06 8.38 7.74
C ALA A 133 -4.06 7.25 7.44
N SER A 134 -2.84 7.60 7.06
CA SER A 134 -1.79 6.61 6.78
C SER A 134 -1.21 6.01 8.05
N GLY A 135 -1.18 4.67 8.09
CA GLY A 135 -0.47 3.90 9.11
C GLY A 135 -1.08 3.91 10.51
N GLN A 136 -2.22 4.57 10.73
CA GLN A 136 -2.81 4.75 12.05
C GLN A 136 -4.32 4.48 12.06
N GLY A 137 -4.76 3.79 13.12
CA GLY A 137 -6.18 3.52 13.34
C GLY A 137 -6.80 2.58 12.31
N TYR A 138 -8.10 2.41 12.43
CA TYR A 138 -8.87 1.50 11.59
C TYR A 138 -9.79 2.24 10.62
N GLY A 139 -9.74 3.59 10.62
CA GLY A 139 -10.58 4.42 9.80
C GLY A 139 -12.07 4.38 10.18
N SER A 140 -12.88 5.00 9.36
CA SER A 140 -14.33 5.11 9.57
C SER A 140 -15.07 3.78 9.45
N LEU A 141 -14.50 2.79 8.77
CA LEU A 141 -15.05 1.42 8.72
C LEU A 141 -15.30 0.84 10.12
N ALA A 142 -14.39 1.11 11.07
CA ALA A 142 -14.51 0.60 12.43
C ALA A 142 -15.55 1.33 13.27
N THR A 143 -16.02 2.49 12.84
CA THR A 143 -16.94 3.36 13.63
C THR A 143 -18.42 3.04 13.38
N GLY A 144 -18.75 2.18 12.41
CA GLY A 144 -20.12 1.95 11.95
C GLY A 144 -20.75 3.13 11.18
N ASN A 145 -19.98 4.17 10.92
CA ASN A 145 -20.37 5.32 10.10
C ASN A 145 -19.27 5.67 9.09
N PRO A 146 -19.11 4.84 8.03
CA PRO A 146 -18.05 5.01 7.06
C PRO A 146 -18.19 6.32 6.30
N THR A 147 -17.06 7.00 6.05
CA THR A 147 -16.99 8.18 5.21
C THR A 147 -17.30 7.83 3.75
N PRO A 148 -17.68 8.79 2.89
CA PRO A 148 -17.85 8.55 1.45
C PRO A 148 -16.58 8.05 0.74
N TYR A 149 -15.43 8.23 1.36
CA TYR A 149 -14.10 7.85 0.84
C TYR A 149 -13.41 6.77 1.68
N HIS A 150 -14.17 6.01 2.47
CA HIS A 150 -13.61 4.86 3.19
C HIS A 150 -12.99 3.83 2.23
N GLY A 151 -12.00 3.12 2.71
CA GLY A 151 -11.43 1.97 1.99
C GLY A 151 -12.32 0.72 2.07
N ASP A 152 -11.88 -0.34 1.41
CA ASP A 152 -12.50 -1.67 1.46
C ASP A 152 -11.83 -2.55 2.52
N PHE A 153 -10.62 -2.18 2.93
CA PHE A 153 -9.85 -2.87 3.95
C PHE A 153 -8.96 -1.90 4.74
N VAL A 154 -8.60 -2.32 5.94
CA VAL A 154 -7.70 -1.58 6.83
C VAL A 154 -6.26 -2.04 6.59
N SER A 155 -5.34 -1.12 6.33
CA SER A 155 -3.91 -1.43 6.17
C SER A 155 -3.11 -1.02 7.40
N GLN A 156 -2.51 -2.01 8.10
CA GLN A 156 -1.68 -1.82 9.29
C GLN A 156 -0.20 -1.94 8.92
N GLU A 157 0.59 -0.94 9.32
CA GLU A 157 2.01 -0.89 8.96
C GLU A 157 2.88 -1.54 10.03
N GLN A 158 3.60 -2.61 9.66
CA GLN A 158 4.54 -3.38 10.50
C GLN A 158 3.91 -4.05 11.74
N ILE A 159 2.61 -3.85 11.98
CA ILE A 159 1.88 -4.31 13.16
C ILE A 159 0.81 -5.33 12.75
N ILE A 160 0.68 -6.39 13.54
CA ILE A 160 -0.43 -7.34 13.43
C ILE A 160 -1.36 -7.10 14.63
N PRO A 161 -2.63 -6.72 14.41
CA PRO A 161 -3.57 -6.47 15.50
C PRO A 161 -3.70 -7.67 16.43
N PRO A 162 -3.78 -7.48 17.76
CA PRO A 162 -3.80 -8.58 18.74
C PRO A 162 -4.91 -9.61 18.50
N HIS A 163 -6.11 -9.15 18.09
CA HIS A 163 -7.32 -9.98 17.93
C HIS A 163 -7.97 -9.86 16.54
N GLY A 164 -7.22 -9.40 15.53
CA GLY A 164 -7.80 -8.94 14.25
C GLY A 164 -8.47 -7.57 14.42
N ILE A 165 -9.22 -7.14 13.41
CA ILE A 165 -9.92 -5.85 13.44
C ILE A 165 -11.41 -6.09 13.35
N ARG A 166 -12.18 -5.37 14.18
CA ARG A 166 -13.64 -5.42 14.22
C ARG A 166 -14.21 -4.02 14.25
N ASP A 167 -15.42 -3.88 13.77
CA ASP A 167 -16.20 -2.66 13.89
C ASP A 167 -16.82 -2.52 15.31
N VAL A 168 -17.57 -1.44 15.52
CA VAL A 168 -18.25 -1.16 16.80
C VAL A 168 -19.34 -2.18 17.15
N ASN A 169 -19.84 -2.95 16.18
CA ASN A 169 -20.82 -4.01 16.38
C ASN A 169 -20.17 -5.36 16.70
N GLY A 170 -18.84 -5.42 16.61
CA GLY A 170 -18.06 -6.64 16.80
C GLY A 170 -17.90 -7.48 15.52
N ASP A 171 -18.33 -6.99 14.37
CA ASP A 171 -18.18 -7.68 13.10
C ASP A 171 -16.73 -7.57 12.58
N PRO A 172 -16.16 -8.65 12.02
CA PRO A 172 -14.79 -8.62 11.52
C PRO A 172 -14.68 -7.75 10.28
N LEU A 173 -13.67 -6.89 10.26
CA LEU A 173 -13.29 -6.09 9.09
C LEU A 173 -12.20 -6.79 8.28
N ASN A 174 -12.20 -6.54 6.97
CA ASN A 174 -11.08 -6.92 6.11
C ASN A 174 -9.85 -6.06 6.47
N TRP A 175 -8.69 -6.69 6.58
CA TRP A 175 -7.45 -5.98 6.87
C TRP A 175 -6.21 -6.70 6.33
N GLU A 176 -5.14 -5.94 6.20
CA GLU A 176 -3.81 -6.46 5.93
C GLU A 176 -2.78 -5.90 6.90
N ALA A 177 -1.66 -6.59 7.04
CA ALA A 177 -0.44 -6.04 7.62
C ALA A 177 0.62 -5.95 6.52
N CYS A 178 1.07 -4.73 6.20
CA CYS A 178 2.22 -4.54 5.30
C CYS A 178 3.52 -4.62 6.11
N ILE A 179 4.41 -5.52 5.69
CA ILE A 179 5.59 -5.92 6.46
C ILE A 179 6.82 -5.96 5.54
N THR A 180 7.91 -5.35 5.98
CA THR A 180 9.20 -5.43 5.30
C THR A 180 9.96 -6.71 5.66
N MET A 181 10.81 -7.19 4.75
CA MET A 181 11.75 -8.28 5.06
C MET A 181 12.92 -7.82 5.92
N ASN A 182 13.32 -6.54 5.79
CA ASN A 182 14.36 -5.88 6.58
C ASN A 182 13.80 -4.64 7.28
N ASN A 183 14.59 -3.59 7.51
CA ASN A 183 14.15 -2.36 8.18
C ASN A 183 13.72 -1.26 7.19
N ASN A 184 13.75 -1.51 5.89
CA ASN A 184 13.47 -0.51 4.86
C ASN A 184 12.42 -1.01 3.87
N TRP A 185 11.58 -0.11 3.35
CA TRP A 185 10.65 -0.40 2.26
C TRP A 185 11.38 -0.53 0.92
N GLY A 186 12.17 0.46 0.57
CA GLY A 186 13.01 0.44 -0.62
C GLY A 186 14.35 -0.26 -0.38
N TYR A 187 15.09 -0.48 -1.46
CA TYR A 187 16.44 -1.03 -1.37
C TYR A 187 17.38 -0.14 -0.55
N CYS A 188 18.05 -0.74 0.41
CA CYS A 188 19.08 -0.10 1.21
C CYS A 188 20.31 -1.00 1.30
N ALA A 189 21.38 -0.63 0.59
CA ALA A 189 22.61 -1.43 0.52
C ALA A 189 23.29 -1.65 1.89
N ARG A 190 23.05 -0.75 2.85
CA ARG A 190 23.60 -0.82 4.22
C ARG A 190 22.78 -1.69 5.16
N ASP A 191 21.51 -1.96 4.86
CA ASP A 191 20.65 -2.79 5.70
C ASP A 191 20.93 -4.26 5.42
N LYS A 192 21.48 -4.95 6.41
CA LYS A 192 21.80 -6.39 6.36
C LYS A 192 20.97 -7.19 7.38
N PHE A 193 20.01 -6.55 8.03
CA PHE A 193 19.20 -7.19 9.08
C PHE A 193 17.88 -7.71 8.49
N PHE A 194 17.94 -8.87 7.86
CA PHE A 194 16.76 -9.54 7.33
C PHE A 194 16.08 -10.40 8.39
N LYS A 195 14.75 -10.34 8.43
CA LYS A 195 13.92 -11.22 9.26
C LYS A 195 14.06 -12.66 8.71
N PRO A 196 14.33 -13.68 9.53
CA PRO A 196 14.39 -15.07 9.05
C PRO A 196 13.02 -15.52 8.51
N SER A 197 13.03 -16.45 7.54
CA SER A 197 11.82 -17.00 6.93
C SER A 197 10.82 -17.55 7.96
N SER A 198 11.33 -18.18 9.03
CA SER A 198 10.50 -18.69 10.13
C SER A 198 9.71 -17.58 10.85
N MET A 199 10.28 -16.38 10.99
CA MET A 199 9.56 -15.22 11.55
C MET A 199 8.48 -14.72 10.60
N ILE A 200 8.79 -14.64 9.30
CA ILE A 200 7.81 -14.18 8.29
C ILE A 200 6.66 -15.18 8.16
N ILE A 201 6.95 -16.49 8.15
CA ILE A 201 5.92 -17.54 8.17
C ILE A 201 5.03 -17.41 9.41
N LYS A 202 5.60 -17.19 10.60
CA LYS A 202 4.81 -16.97 11.82
C LYS A 202 3.90 -15.74 11.69
N LYS A 203 4.37 -14.64 11.10
CA LYS A 203 3.58 -13.44 10.84
C LYS A 203 2.45 -13.71 9.84
N LEU A 204 2.72 -14.45 8.75
CA LEU A 204 1.70 -14.88 7.79
C LEU A 204 0.59 -15.70 8.47
N VAL A 205 0.97 -16.73 9.19
CA VAL A 205 0.02 -17.57 9.94
C VAL A 205 -0.75 -16.77 10.97
N GLU A 206 -0.10 -15.82 11.62
CA GLU A 206 -0.75 -14.92 12.57
C GLU A 206 -1.78 -14.02 11.91
N CYS A 207 -1.46 -13.39 10.77
CA CYS A 207 -2.42 -12.59 9.99
C CYS A 207 -3.65 -13.43 9.62
N VAL A 208 -3.45 -14.56 8.97
CA VAL A 208 -4.54 -15.41 8.49
C VAL A 208 -5.42 -15.91 9.65
N SER A 209 -4.82 -16.39 10.74
CA SER A 209 -5.57 -16.88 11.91
C SER A 209 -6.39 -15.81 12.62
N LYS A 210 -6.12 -14.54 12.35
CA LYS A 210 -6.84 -13.36 12.85
C LYS A 210 -7.78 -12.75 11.80
N GLY A 211 -7.96 -13.41 10.66
CA GLY A 211 -8.84 -12.97 9.57
C GLY A 211 -8.25 -11.85 8.71
N GLY A 212 -6.93 -11.72 8.68
CA GLY A 212 -6.22 -10.72 7.89
C GLY A 212 -5.32 -11.31 6.81
N ASN A 213 -4.76 -10.41 6.01
CA ASN A 213 -3.82 -10.69 4.95
C ASN A 213 -2.43 -10.15 5.29
N MET A 214 -1.41 -10.60 4.61
CA MET A 214 -0.05 -10.08 4.73
C MET A 214 0.44 -9.56 3.38
N LEU A 215 0.83 -8.30 3.32
CA LEU A 215 1.57 -7.71 2.22
C LEU A 215 3.07 -7.74 2.59
N LEU A 216 3.82 -8.68 1.99
CA LEU A 216 5.26 -8.81 2.24
C LEU A 216 6.04 -8.00 1.21
N ASN A 217 6.76 -6.99 1.68
CA ASN A 217 7.55 -6.11 0.83
C ASN A 217 8.90 -6.70 0.46
N VAL A 218 9.28 -6.53 -0.80
CA VAL A 218 10.66 -6.68 -1.30
C VAL A 218 11.11 -5.35 -1.89
N GLY A 219 12.40 -5.01 -1.70
CA GLY A 219 13.00 -3.78 -2.24
C GLY A 219 14.01 -4.12 -3.34
N PRO A 220 13.63 -4.13 -4.63
CA PRO A 220 14.57 -4.32 -5.73
C PRO A 220 15.64 -3.22 -5.76
N ASP A 221 16.84 -3.56 -6.22
CA ASP A 221 17.91 -2.58 -6.46
C ASP A 221 17.61 -1.69 -7.69
N ALA A 222 18.50 -0.76 -7.99
CA ALA A 222 18.35 0.17 -9.13
C ALA A 222 18.33 -0.52 -10.51
N TYR A 223 18.71 -1.78 -10.58
CA TYR A 223 18.68 -2.60 -11.80
C TYR A 223 17.46 -3.52 -11.86
N GLY A 224 16.59 -3.48 -10.84
CA GLY A 224 15.42 -4.35 -10.73
C GLY A 224 15.72 -5.73 -10.11
N ASN A 225 16.94 -5.98 -9.62
CA ASN A 225 17.26 -7.25 -9.01
C ASN A 225 16.72 -7.34 -7.58
N ILE A 226 16.09 -8.45 -7.24
CA ILE A 226 15.71 -8.77 -5.87
C ILE A 226 16.97 -9.16 -5.09
N PRO A 227 17.24 -8.59 -3.90
CA PRO A 227 18.40 -8.95 -3.08
C PRO A 227 18.50 -10.45 -2.83
N PRO A 228 19.72 -11.05 -2.86
CA PRO A 228 19.90 -12.48 -2.64
C PRO A 228 19.31 -12.98 -1.33
N GLU A 229 19.39 -12.19 -0.26
CA GLU A 229 18.80 -12.50 1.04
C GLU A 229 17.28 -12.64 0.95
N SER A 230 16.63 -11.74 0.20
CA SER A 230 15.18 -11.79 -0.03
C SER A 230 14.80 -13.01 -0.88
N LEU A 231 15.57 -13.34 -1.92
CA LEU A 231 15.34 -14.52 -2.75
C LEU A 231 15.42 -15.82 -1.93
N GLN A 232 16.42 -15.92 -1.05
CA GLN A 232 16.58 -17.08 -0.15
C GLN A 232 15.38 -17.22 0.77
N ILE A 233 14.96 -16.14 1.42
CA ILE A 233 13.80 -16.11 2.33
C ILE A 233 12.51 -16.48 1.58
N LEU A 234 12.28 -15.93 0.39
CA LEU A 234 11.11 -16.26 -0.44
C LEU A 234 11.11 -17.72 -0.86
N SER A 235 12.28 -18.28 -1.21
CA SER A 235 12.41 -19.69 -1.55
C SER A 235 12.02 -20.60 -0.38
N GLU A 236 12.46 -20.29 0.83
CA GLU A 236 12.13 -21.02 2.05
C GLU A 236 10.64 -20.92 2.39
N ILE A 237 10.05 -19.72 2.27
CA ILE A 237 8.61 -19.50 2.44
C ILE A 237 7.83 -20.31 1.38
N GLY A 238 8.28 -20.27 0.12
CA GLY A 238 7.67 -21.03 -0.98
C GLY A 238 7.68 -22.53 -0.73
N ALA A 239 8.80 -23.07 -0.22
CA ALA A 239 8.91 -24.48 0.16
C ALA A 239 7.94 -24.87 1.30
N TRP A 240 7.77 -23.98 2.29
CA TRP A 240 6.79 -24.14 3.35
C TRP A 240 5.35 -24.07 2.81
N MET A 241 5.05 -23.10 1.95
CA MET A 241 3.72 -22.90 1.33
C MET A 241 3.30 -24.12 0.48
N LYS A 242 4.22 -24.78 -0.24
CA LYS A 242 3.90 -26.00 -1.02
C LYS A 242 3.27 -27.09 -0.17
N LYS A 243 3.59 -27.14 1.12
CA LYS A 243 3.06 -28.13 2.06
C LYS A 243 1.83 -27.64 2.85
N ASN A 244 1.76 -26.33 3.10
CA ASN A 244 0.87 -25.74 4.10
C ASN A 244 -0.16 -24.75 3.49
N SER A 245 -0.19 -24.55 2.17
CA SER A 245 -1.06 -23.57 1.51
C SER A 245 -2.55 -23.71 1.87
N LYS A 246 -3.02 -24.94 2.15
CA LYS A 246 -4.41 -25.23 2.56
C LYS A 246 -4.79 -24.58 3.90
N SER A 247 -3.82 -24.23 4.75
CA SER A 247 -4.08 -23.52 6.01
C SER A 247 -3.94 -22.00 5.89
N VAL A 248 -3.67 -21.51 4.67
CA VAL A 248 -3.47 -20.08 4.40
C VAL A 248 -4.49 -19.57 3.39
N TYR A 249 -4.52 -20.13 2.17
CA TYR A 249 -5.41 -19.66 1.13
C TYR A 249 -6.87 -20.01 1.39
N GLY A 250 -7.74 -19.00 1.33
CA GLY A 250 -9.16 -19.14 1.59
C GLY A 250 -9.51 -19.37 3.06
N CYS A 251 -8.55 -19.19 3.95
CA CYS A 251 -8.72 -19.35 5.39
C CYS A 251 -8.83 -18.01 6.11
N GLY A 252 -9.39 -18.06 7.32
CA GLY A 252 -9.51 -16.91 8.20
C GLY A 252 -9.68 -17.33 9.66
N LEU A 253 -10.45 -16.53 10.40
CA LEU A 253 -10.77 -16.75 11.82
C LEU A 253 -11.46 -18.11 12.04
N ALA A 254 -10.89 -18.94 12.91
CA ALA A 254 -11.48 -20.23 13.29
C ALA A 254 -12.62 -20.11 14.33
N GLY A 255 -12.76 -18.95 14.98
CA GLY A 255 -13.76 -18.71 16.01
C GLY A 255 -13.54 -19.47 17.34
N ILE A 256 -12.31 -19.95 17.54
CA ILE A 256 -11.89 -20.62 18.78
C ILE A 256 -10.75 -19.88 19.45
N GLU A 257 -10.59 -20.05 20.76
CA GLU A 257 -9.47 -19.52 21.49
C GLU A 257 -8.14 -20.10 20.96
N LYS A 258 -7.09 -19.25 20.95
CA LYS A 258 -5.77 -19.67 20.48
C LYS A 258 -5.19 -20.76 21.39
N PRO A 259 -4.93 -21.98 20.87
CA PRO A 259 -4.28 -23.01 21.66
C PRO A 259 -2.80 -22.70 21.91
N ASP A 260 -2.24 -23.25 23.00
CA ASP A 260 -0.83 -23.02 23.37
C ASP A 260 0.15 -23.53 22.36
N TYR A 261 -0.18 -24.60 21.63
CA TYR A 261 0.69 -25.25 20.64
C TYR A 261 0.72 -24.55 19.28
N GLY A 262 -0.12 -23.55 19.02
CA GLY A 262 -0.10 -22.92 17.69
C GLY A 262 -1.25 -21.98 17.39
N ARG A 263 -1.60 -21.93 16.10
CA ARG A 263 -2.73 -21.17 15.53
C ARG A 263 -3.65 -22.10 14.76
N VAL A 264 -4.92 -21.77 14.71
CA VAL A 264 -5.93 -22.50 13.93
C VAL A 264 -6.58 -21.55 12.94
N THR A 265 -6.75 -22.02 11.72
CA THR A 265 -7.45 -21.30 10.63
C THR A 265 -8.63 -22.14 10.15
N ARG A 266 -9.66 -21.49 9.63
CA ARG A 266 -10.86 -22.12 9.09
C ARG A 266 -11.18 -21.57 7.71
#